data_bf9818f038a7b7899080d00ddae65de4
#
_entry.id   bf9818f038a7b7899080d00ddae65de4
#
_cell.length_a   1.000
_cell.length_b   1.000
_cell.length_c   1.000
_cell.angle_alpha   90.00
_cell.angle_beta   90.00
_cell.angle_gamma   90.00
#
_symmetry.space_group_name_H-M   'P 1'
#
loop_
_entity.id
_entity.type
_entity.pdbx_description
1 polymer ?
#
loop_
_entity_poly.entity_id
_entity_poly.type
_entity_poly.pdbx_seq_one_letter_code
_entity_poly.pdbx_strand_id
1 'polypeptide(L)'
;MKPARAATFCLLALLIMSGVSLAQAQGPWWTWSTFDGNWGGYRQTLADDGVVVSGSTIVDLLGNVSGPVRDFAPADASLVAVDADLEKLLGLKGLLVHSEFVANAGQNLSTKSIGNLLQVATAFAQPGYYLGQLYIQQKLFSDKLTLQVGRMTTANNFASLPMFANYVSFADNPIPINLTNNTIYFTSLPAVEWAAVGTIAPTDWLAFAVGVYNTNFPSGLPVSSRHGVDFSFHGSGGPMEVAQLTYTLNRGSDDTGLPGNYYLGGFHSGADYTLLSDSNTRKGDYGFYLEAQQMVYRRGGPNSDVGLTPWISIAYIPAQSINQLPLLVMAGAVYHGLIPGRSDDNTAVGFYYGKITTSLPAGSGEKVVELDYTWWATPWLGITPDMQYVLTPSGHSSSRNAAVIGAQFQILF
;
A
#
# COMPACT_ATOMS: atom_id res chain seq x y z
N MET A 1 15.71 -28.92 -10.36
CA MET A 1 15.44 -28.12 -9.17
C MET A 1 16.76 -27.55 -8.65
N LYS A 2 16.98 -26.26 -8.75
CA LYS A 2 18.21 -25.60 -8.21
C LYS A 2 17.79 -24.69 -7.05
N PRO A 3 18.26 -24.94 -5.83
CA PRO A 3 18.04 -24.05 -4.67
C PRO A 3 19.19 -23.05 -4.60
N ALA A 4 19.09 -21.91 -5.22
CA ALA A 4 20.14 -20.91 -5.12
C ALA A 4 19.65 -19.51 -5.56
N ARG A 5 18.69 -18.92 -4.85
CA ARG A 5 18.37 -17.49 -5.03
C ARG A 5 17.84 -16.80 -3.75
N ALA A 6 17.66 -17.53 -2.64
CA ALA A 6 17.23 -16.91 -1.38
C ALA A 6 18.39 -16.29 -0.56
N ALA A 7 19.64 -16.53 -0.95
CA ALA A 7 20.82 -16.12 -0.16
C ALA A 7 21.36 -14.72 -0.49
N THR A 8 20.85 -14.05 -1.51
CA THR A 8 21.48 -12.80 -2.01
C THR A 8 21.03 -11.54 -1.25
N PHE A 9 19.88 -11.57 -0.60
CA PHE A 9 19.38 -10.41 0.13
C PHE A 9 19.99 -10.21 1.52
N CYS A 10 20.36 -11.28 2.22
CA CYS A 10 21.13 -11.17 3.46
C CYS A 10 22.53 -10.55 3.26
N LEU A 11 23.04 -10.55 2.03
CA LEU A 11 24.39 -10.01 1.76
C LEU A 11 24.41 -8.49 1.58
N LEU A 12 23.35 -7.85 1.11
CA LEU A 12 23.31 -6.38 0.98
C LEU A 12 23.18 -5.69 2.34
N ALA A 13 22.41 -6.28 3.26
CA ALA A 13 22.34 -5.82 4.65
C ALA A 13 23.66 -6.04 5.42
N LEU A 14 24.45 -7.06 5.06
CA LEU A 14 25.74 -7.37 5.70
C LEU A 14 26.89 -6.49 5.19
N LEU A 15 26.83 -5.92 3.99
CA LEU A 15 27.91 -5.08 3.42
C LEU A 15 27.94 -3.65 3.99
N ILE A 16 26.85 -3.18 4.59
CA ILE A 16 26.83 -1.88 5.30
C ILE A 16 27.47 -1.98 6.71
N MET A 17 27.62 -3.18 7.25
CA MET A 17 28.15 -3.40 8.62
C MET A 17 29.69 -3.38 8.77
N SER A 18 30.48 -3.26 7.71
CA SER A 18 31.95 -3.45 7.81
C SER A 18 32.78 -2.19 8.01
N GLY A 19 32.21 -1.08 8.48
CA GLY A 19 32.93 0.19 8.60
C GLY A 19 32.69 1.02 9.85
N VAL A 20 32.29 0.43 11.01
CA VAL A 20 31.96 1.26 12.17
C VAL A 20 33.04 1.20 13.25
N SER A 21 33.79 2.29 13.39
CA SER A 21 34.59 2.60 14.58
C SER A 21 33.77 3.48 15.54
N LEU A 22 33.66 2.99 16.79
CA LEU A 22 33.29 3.75 18.00
C LEU A 22 32.02 4.58 17.97
N ALA A 23 30.88 3.91 17.96
CA ALA A 23 29.56 4.49 18.20
C ALA A 23 29.39 4.88 19.66
N GLN A 24 28.76 6.04 19.92
CA GLN A 24 28.05 6.30 21.17
C GLN A 24 27.23 5.05 21.54
N ALA A 25 27.27 4.63 22.83
CA ALA A 25 26.59 3.45 23.31
C ALA A 25 25.07 3.58 23.04
N GLN A 26 24.62 3.11 21.89
CA GLN A 26 23.21 2.83 21.68
C GLN A 26 22.83 1.75 22.68
N GLY A 27 21.66 1.89 23.31
CA GLY A 27 21.14 0.86 24.19
C GLY A 27 21.05 -0.52 23.50
N PRO A 28 20.55 -1.55 24.18
CA PRO A 28 20.41 -2.88 23.59
C PRO A 28 19.69 -2.83 22.23
N TRP A 29 20.15 -3.63 21.26
CA TRP A 29 19.64 -3.67 19.90
C TRP A 29 18.10 -3.76 19.77
N TRP A 30 17.44 -4.47 20.68
CA TRP A 30 15.97 -4.57 20.68
C TRP A 30 15.23 -3.30 21.08
N THR A 31 15.93 -2.26 21.54
CA THR A 31 15.37 -0.93 21.88
C THR A 31 15.60 0.12 20.77
N TRP A 32 16.28 -0.23 19.71
CA TRP A 32 16.52 0.68 18.61
C TRP A 32 15.22 0.99 17.86
N SER A 33 15.16 2.14 17.20
CA SER A 33 14.01 2.52 16.38
C SER A 33 13.95 1.77 15.05
N THR A 34 15.08 1.30 14.54
CA THR A 34 15.24 0.55 13.31
C THR A 34 16.16 -0.63 13.52
N PHE A 35 16.00 -1.68 12.70
CA PHE A 35 16.82 -2.90 12.77
C PHE A 35 18.32 -2.64 12.66
N ASP A 36 18.70 -1.73 11.78
CA ASP A 36 20.10 -1.38 11.49
C ASP A 36 20.63 -0.19 12.31
N GLY A 37 19.78 0.37 13.19
CA GLY A 37 20.13 1.43 14.14
C GLY A 37 20.52 2.76 13.50
N ASN A 38 21.34 3.53 14.19
CA ASN A 38 21.75 4.88 13.78
C ASN A 38 23.11 4.94 13.02
N TRP A 39 23.62 3.79 12.55
CA TRP A 39 24.89 3.68 11.81
C TRP A 39 26.06 4.40 12.50
N GLY A 40 26.14 4.35 13.82
CA GLY A 40 27.15 5.08 14.59
C GLY A 40 26.97 6.59 14.60
N GLY A 41 25.77 7.12 14.32
CA GLY A 41 25.46 8.54 14.24
C GLY A 41 25.35 9.08 12.81
N TYR A 42 25.84 8.34 11.80
CA TYR A 42 25.81 8.81 10.40
C TYR A 42 24.40 9.01 9.87
N ARG A 43 23.43 8.15 10.26
CA ARG A 43 22.02 8.30 9.85
C ARG A 43 21.47 9.67 10.28
N GLN A 44 21.74 10.07 11.54
CA GLN A 44 21.31 11.37 12.04
C GLN A 44 22.02 12.51 11.31
N THR A 45 23.32 12.41 11.10
CA THR A 45 24.10 13.42 10.36
C THR A 45 23.55 13.62 8.95
N LEU A 46 23.25 12.53 8.22
CA LEU A 46 22.64 12.61 6.89
C LEU A 46 21.27 13.29 6.93
N ALA A 47 20.42 12.96 7.91
CA ALA A 47 19.11 13.58 8.06
C ALA A 47 19.19 15.08 8.41
N ASP A 48 20.15 15.46 9.24
CA ASP A 48 20.42 16.86 9.58
C ASP A 48 20.91 17.65 8.36
N ASP A 49 21.74 17.01 7.53
CA ASP A 49 22.23 17.56 6.26
C ASP A 49 21.17 17.56 5.14
N GLY A 50 20.02 16.89 5.33
CA GLY A 50 18.89 16.89 4.39
C GLY A 50 18.73 15.60 3.57
N VAL A 51 19.41 14.50 3.94
CA VAL A 51 19.22 13.19 3.29
C VAL A 51 18.65 12.19 4.30
N VAL A 52 17.42 11.76 4.07
CA VAL A 52 16.76 10.74 4.90
C VAL A 52 16.74 9.42 4.14
N VAL A 53 17.27 8.37 4.77
CA VAL A 53 17.21 6.99 4.25
C VAL A 53 16.29 6.18 5.16
N SER A 54 15.29 5.53 4.58
CA SER A 54 14.36 4.66 5.28
C SER A 54 14.14 3.38 4.50
N GLY A 55 13.65 2.35 5.15
CA GLY A 55 13.33 1.10 4.49
C GLY A 55 12.47 0.20 5.33
N SER A 56 11.85 -0.76 4.66
CA SER A 56 11.10 -1.83 5.32
C SER A 56 11.15 -3.12 4.52
N THR A 57 10.98 -4.23 5.20
CA THR A 57 10.68 -5.52 4.59
C THR A 57 9.42 -6.07 5.22
N ILE A 58 8.49 -6.52 4.39
CA ILE A 58 7.29 -7.26 4.79
C ILE A 58 7.41 -8.67 4.24
N VAL A 59 7.20 -9.68 5.10
CA VAL A 59 7.23 -11.09 4.71
C VAL A 59 5.93 -11.75 5.14
N ASP A 60 5.16 -12.26 4.18
CA ASP A 60 3.95 -13.04 4.40
C ASP A 60 4.27 -14.53 4.36
N LEU A 61 3.98 -15.23 5.43
CA LEU A 61 4.06 -16.69 5.55
C LEU A 61 2.65 -17.24 5.71
N LEU A 62 1.92 -17.36 4.59
CA LEU A 62 0.51 -17.72 4.59
C LEU A 62 0.26 -19.09 3.99
N GLY A 63 -0.68 -19.82 4.56
CA GLY A 63 -1.12 -21.14 4.09
C GLY A 63 -2.64 -21.26 3.97
N ASN A 64 -3.11 -21.79 2.84
CA ASN A 64 -4.48 -22.25 2.70
C ASN A 64 -4.61 -23.64 3.37
N VAL A 65 -5.26 -23.71 4.52
CA VAL A 65 -5.39 -24.94 5.32
C VAL A 65 -6.68 -25.71 5.02
N SER A 66 -7.59 -25.11 4.26
CA SER A 66 -8.84 -25.73 3.85
C SER A 66 -9.17 -25.44 2.37
N GLY A 67 -10.17 -25.75 1.75
CA GLY A 67 -10.47 -25.39 0.37
C GLY A 67 -10.02 -26.44 -0.65
N PRO A 68 -9.98 -26.05 -1.96
CA PRO A 68 -9.77 -27.02 -3.04
C PRO A 68 -8.34 -27.55 -3.06
N VAL A 69 -7.35 -26.72 -2.81
CA VAL A 69 -5.92 -27.07 -2.79
C VAL A 69 -5.30 -26.48 -1.54
N ARG A 70 -4.81 -27.34 -0.65
CA ARG A 70 -4.03 -26.91 0.52
C ARG A 70 -2.62 -26.64 0.07
N ASP A 71 -2.13 -25.44 0.35
CA ASP A 71 -0.79 -25.04 -0.05
C ASP A 71 -0.26 -23.92 0.85
N PHE A 72 1.05 -23.68 0.76
CA PHE A 72 1.75 -22.62 1.46
C PHE A 72 2.49 -21.77 0.42
N ALA A 73 2.42 -20.47 0.55
CA ALA A 73 3.06 -19.53 -0.37
C ALA A 73 3.71 -18.37 0.41
N PRO A 74 5.03 -18.40 0.62
CA PRO A 74 5.73 -17.25 1.16
C PRO A 74 5.81 -16.16 0.09
N ALA A 75 5.69 -14.91 0.53
CA ALA A 75 5.90 -13.73 -0.28
C ALA A 75 6.65 -12.67 0.52
N ASP A 76 7.46 -11.86 -0.16
CA ASP A 76 8.15 -10.73 0.47
C ASP A 76 8.18 -9.51 -0.43
N ALA A 77 8.12 -8.34 0.20
CA ALA A 77 8.30 -7.04 -0.39
C ALA A 77 9.28 -6.23 0.48
N SER A 78 10.38 -5.81 -0.11
CA SER A 78 11.38 -4.96 0.52
C SER A 78 11.44 -3.61 -0.19
N LEU A 79 11.54 -2.54 0.58
CA LEU A 79 11.58 -1.17 0.09
C LEU A 79 12.74 -0.44 0.75
N VAL A 80 13.47 0.36 -0.03
CA VAL A 80 14.41 1.37 0.47
C VAL A 80 14.07 2.70 -0.20
N ALA A 81 13.82 3.71 0.61
CA ALA A 81 13.54 5.07 0.15
C ALA A 81 14.66 6.04 0.54
N VAL A 82 14.91 7.01 -0.32
CA VAL A 82 15.81 8.13 -0.10
C VAL A 82 15.10 9.42 -0.41
N ASP A 83 14.99 10.28 0.59
CA ASP A 83 14.49 11.64 0.48
C ASP A 83 15.66 12.64 0.57
N ALA A 84 15.80 13.47 -0.45
CA ALA A 84 16.79 14.56 -0.48
C ALA A 84 16.10 15.92 -0.39
N ASP A 85 16.21 16.57 0.76
CA ASP A 85 15.72 17.92 1.02
C ASP A 85 16.67 18.94 0.37
N LEU A 86 16.29 19.47 -0.78
CA LEU A 86 17.11 20.42 -1.53
C LEU A 86 17.12 21.82 -0.91
N GLU A 87 16.24 22.13 0.03
CA GLU A 87 16.34 23.36 0.82
C GLU A 87 17.58 23.30 1.74
N LYS A 88 17.76 22.18 2.46
CA LYS A 88 18.93 21.98 3.31
C LYS A 88 20.22 21.82 2.50
N LEU A 89 20.18 21.02 1.44
CA LEU A 89 21.36 20.71 0.62
C LEU A 89 21.83 21.87 -0.25
N LEU A 90 20.92 22.63 -0.85
CA LEU A 90 21.19 23.59 -1.92
C LEU A 90 20.53 24.96 -1.70
N GLY A 91 19.74 25.15 -0.64
CA GLY A 91 18.98 26.39 -0.38
C GLY A 91 17.73 26.55 -1.27
N LEU A 92 17.26 25.47 -1.94
CA LEU A 92 16.08 25.48 -2.81
C LEU A 92 14.82 25.24 -1.99
N LYS A 93 14.21 26.31 -1.53
CA LYS A 93 13.11 26.30 -0.57
C LYS A 93 11.93 25.42 -0.97
N GLY A 94 11.56 24.50 -0.07
CA GLY A 94 10.42 23.60 -0.22
C GLY A 94 10.56 22.53 -1.31
N LEU A 95 11.77 22.34 -1.85
CA LEU A 95 12.04 21.37 -2.91
C LEU A 95 12.63 20.08 -2.33
N LEU A 96 12.05 18.94 -2.70
CA LEU A 96 12.46 17.60 -2.27
C LEU A 96 12.55 16.68 -3.50
N VAL A 97 13.55 15.80 -3.52
CA VAL A 97 13.63 14.66 -4.45
C VAL A 97 13.41 13.37 -3.66
N HIS A 98 12.45 12.57 -4.11
CA HIS A 98 12.15 11.26 -3.54
C HIS A 98 12.53 10.15 -4.51
N SER A 99 13.14 9.08 -4.01
CA SER A 99 13.39 7.86 -4.78
C SER A 99 13.16 6.61 -3.93
N GLU A 100 12.59 5.57 -4.55
CA GLU A 100 12.34 4.28 -3.93
C GLU A 100 12.90 3.14 -4.77
N PHE A 101 13.51 2.16 -4.10
CA PHE A 101 13.92 0.89 -4.68
C PHE A 101 13.13 -0.23 -4.02
N VAL A 102 12.56 -1.10 -4.86
CA VAL A 102 11.69 -2.18 -4.41
C VAL A 102 12.25 -3.52 -4.85
N ALA A 103 12.15 -4.51 -3.98
CA ALA A 103 12.50 -5.88 -4.29
C ALA A 103 11.40 -6.80 -3.80
N ASN A 104 10.87 -7.63 -4.70
CA ASN A 104 9.81 -8.57 -4.39
C ASN A 104 10.23 -9.98 -4.73
N ALA A 105 9.79 -10.95 -3.91
CA ALA A 105 9.94 -12.37 -4.20
C ALA A 105 8.73 -13.16 -3.68
N GLY A 106 8.68 -14.45 -4.01
CA GLY A 106 7.67 -15.36 -3.50
C GLY A 106 6.59 -15.75 -4.48
N GLN A 107 5.44 -16.17 -3.95
CA GLN A 107 4.33 -16.74 -4.70
C GLN A 107 2.99 -16.19 -4.22
N ASN A 108 2.05 -16.01 -5.15
CA ASN A 108 0.70 -15.57 -4.82
C ASN A 108 -0.15 -16.77 -4.36
N LEU A 109 -0.51 -16.81 -3.08
CA LEU A 109 -1.36 -17.86 -2.52
C LEU A 109 -2.76 -17.86 -3.14
N SER A 110 -3.30 -16.69 -3.47
CA SER A 110 -4.62 -16.55 -4.09
C SER A 110 -4.69 -17.24 -5.44
N THR A 111 -3.73 -17.00 -6.34
CA THR A 111 -3.70 -17.64 -7.66
C THR A 111 -3.24 -19.10 -7.62
N LYS A 112 -2.33 -19.43 -6.70
CA LYS A 112 -1.74 -20.77 -6.60
C LYS A 112 -2.70 -21.82 -6.04
N SER A 113 -3.58 -21.44 -5.11
CA SER A 113 -4.30 -22.37 -4.25
C SER A 113 -5.79 -22.09 -4.10
N ILE A 114 -6.22 -20.83 -4.03
CA ILE A 114 -7.58 -20.46 -3.66
C ILE A 114 -8.44 -20.15 -4.89
N GLY A 115 -7.90 -19.41 -5.84
CA GLY A 115 -8.61 -18.91 -7.01
C GLY A 115 -9.51 -17.71 -6.72
N ASN A 116 -9.18 -16.90 -5.70
CA ASN A 116 -9.95 -15.74 -5.29
C ASN A 116 -9.43 -14.44 -5.93
N LEU A 117 -10.30 -13.42 -6.00
CA LEU A 117 -10.01 -12.10 -6.56
C LEU A 117 -9.57 -11.10 -5.49
N LEU A 118 -10.12 -11.19 -4.29
CA LEU A 118 -9.71 -10.40 -3.12
C LEU A 118 -8.48 -11.07 -2.52
N GLN A 119 -7.29 -10.68 -3.00
CA GLN A 119 -6.04 -11.37 -2.70
C GLN A 119 -5.68 -11.28 -1.22
N VAL A 120 -5.15 -12.39 -0.67
CA VAL A 120 -4.94 -12.59 0.78
C VAL A 120 -3.58 -12.11 1.29
N ALA A 121 -2.64 -11.73 0.41
CA ALA A 121 -1.25 -11.41 0.79
C ALA A 121 -0.81 -10.07 0.22
N THR A 122 -0.57 -9.09 1.08
CA THR A 122 -0.13 -7.75 0.67
C THR A 122 1.33 -7.70 0.25
N ALA A 123 2.19 -8.58 0.81
CA ALA A 123 3.61 -8.64 0.43
C ALA A 123 3.84 -9.22 -0.98
N PHE A 124 2.82 -9.83 -1.61
CA PHE A 124 3.01 -10.38 -2.94
C PHE A 124 2.87 -9.32 -4.03
N ALA A 125 3.94 -9.15 -4.81
CA ALA A 125 3.93 -8.45 -6.09
C ALA A 125 4.78 -9.21 -7.10
N GLN A 126 4.87 -8.71 -8.34
CA GLN A 126 5.71 -9.36 -9.36
C GLN A 126 7.16 -9.48 -8.86
N PRO A 127 7.74 -10.70 -8.83
CA PRO A 127 9.11 -10.90 -8.36
C PRO A 127 10.13 -10.15 -9.22
N GLY A 128 11.09 -9.49 -8.55
CA GLY A 128 12.16 -8.74 -9.20
C GLY A 128 12.67 -7.57 -8.36
N TYR A 129 13.56 -6.81 -8.96
CA TYR A 129 14.13 -5.58 -8.38
C TYR A 129 13.73 -4.42 -9.27
N TYR A 130 13.23 -3.33 -8.66
CA TYR A 130 12.66 -2.22 -9.41
C TYR A 130 13.14 -0.88 -8.83
N LEU A 131 13.45 0.07 -9.71
CA LEU A 131 13.29 1.46 -9.35
C LEU A 131 11.79 1.71 -9.26
N GLY A 132 11.32 1.87 -8.05
CA GLY A 132 9.95 2.19 -7.73
C GLY A 132 9.66 3.66 -8.05
N GLN A 133 9.36 4.47 -7.06
CA GLN A 133 9.07 5.88 -7.29
C GLN A 133 10.35 6.70 -7.51
N LEU A 134 10.24 7.72 -8.35
CA LEU A 134 11.24 8.77 -8.53
C LEU A 134 10.54 10.06 -8.94
N TYR A 135 10.40 11.01 -8.03
CA TYR A 135 9.72 12.27 -8.29
C TYR A 135 10.36 13.46 -7.57
N ILE A 136 10.05 14.63 -8.08
CA ILE A 136 10.36 15.92 -7.45
C ILE A 136 9.07 16.43 -6.81
N GLN A 137 9.16 16.91 -5.58
CA GLN A 137 8.08 17.58 -4.85
C GLN A 137 8.45 19.02 -4.55
N GLN A 138 7.55 19.94 -4.84
CA GLN A 138 7.67 21.36 -4.49
C GLN A 138 6.52 21.77 -3.58
N LYS A 139 6.82 22.28 -2.39
CA LYS A 139 5.88 22.93 -1.48
C LYS A 139 5.92 24.43 -1.65
N LEU A 140 4.76 25.06 -1.71
CA LEU A 140 4.57 26.49 -1.96
C LEU A 140 3.51 27.06 -0.99
N PHE A 141 3.55 28.39 -0.81
CA PHE A 141 2.58 29.15 -0.01
C PHE A 141 2.41 28.62 1.42
N SER A 142 3.53 28.41 2.13
CA SER A 142 3.55 27.83 3.48
C SER A 142 2.86 26.47 3.52
N ASP A 143 3.25 25.58 2.60
CA ASP A 143 2.82 24.20 2.43
C ASP A 143 1.33 24.02 2.02
N LYS A 144 0.63 25.13 1.67
CA LYS A 144 -0.76 25.05 1.21
C LYS A 144 -0.92 24.52 -0.21
N LEU A 145 0.14 24.52 -1.01
CA LEU A 145 0.18 23.89 -2.33
C LEU A 145 1.40 22.97 -2.41
N THR A 146 1.14 21.69 -2.68
CA THR A 146 2.17 20.70 -2.98
C THR A 146 2.04 20.27 -4.44
N LEU A 147 3.13 20.31 -5.18
CA LEU A 147 3.23 19.82 -6.55
C LEU A 147 4.22 18.67 -6.59
N GLN A 148 3.86 17.58 -7.24
CA GLN A 148 4.72 16.42 -7.46
C GLN A 148 4.76 16.09 -8.95
N VAL A 149 5.94 15.83 -9.49
CA VAL A 149 6.14 15.45 -10.89
C VAL A 149 7.22 14.38 -10.97
N GLY A 150 6.94 13.30 -11.67
CA GLY A 150 7.90 12.21 -11.84
C GLY A 150 7.21 10.88 -12.09
N ARG A 151 7.88 9.82 -11.67
CA ARG A 151 7.34 8.46 -11.72
C ARG A 151 6.83 8.08 -10.33
N MET A 152 5.55 7.81 -10.23
CA MET A 152 4.90 7.48 -8.95
C MET A 152 3.71 6.55 -9.15
N THR A 153 3.26 5.94 -8.07
CA THR A 153 2.02 5.16 -8.04
C THR A 153 0.83 6.06 -7.79
N THR A 154 -0.35 5.63 -8.20
CA THR A 154 -1.60 6.32 -7.85
C THR A 154 -1.89 6.19 -6.34
N ALA A 155 -1.60 5.03 -5.77
CA ALA A 155 -1.76 4.75 -4.33
C ALA A 155 -0.95 5.69 -3.41
N ASN A 156 0.10 6.33 -3.94
CA ASN A 156 0.89 7.30 -3.16
C ASN A 156 0.07 8.52 -2.72
N ASN A 157 -0.94 8.89 -3.49
CA ASN A 157 -1.70 10.13 -3.28
C ASN A 157 -3.21 9.94 -3.15
N PHE A 158 -3.76 8.78 -3.54
CA PHE A 158 -5.20 8.56 -3.68
C PHE A 158 -5.64 7.21 -3.12
N ALA A 159 -6.87 7.17 -2.58
CA ALA A 159 -7.55 5.95 -2.13
C ALA A 159 -6.76 5.10 -1.11
N SER A 160 -5.92 5.71 -0.28
CA SER A 160 -5.09 5.01 0.71
C SER A 160 -5.48 5.45 2.12
N LEU A 161 -6.43 4.74 2.73
CA LEU A 161 -6.89 5.02 4.08
C LEU A 161 -5.86 4.51 5.11
N PRO A 162 -5.42 5.32 6.10
CA PRO A 162 -4.41 4.88 7.08
C PRO A 162 -4.71 3.57 7.80
N MET A 163 -5.98 3.23 8.02
CA MET A 163 -6.36 1.98 8.69
C MET A 163 -6.03 0.73 7.88
N PHE A 164 -5.91 0.82 6.56
CA PHE A 164 -5.57 -0.33 5.70
C PHE A 164 -4.21 -0.96 6.03
N ALA A 165 -3.25 -0.16 6.50
CA ALA A 165 -1.92 -0.66 6.89
C ALA A 165 -1.93 -1.64 8.08
N ASN A 166 -3.07 -1.90 8.72
CA ASN A 166 -3.19 -2.84 9.83
C ASN A 166 -3.64 -4.24 9.41
N TYR A 167 -3.82 -4.46 8.09
CA TYR A 167 -4.32 -5.72 7.51
C TYR A 167 -3.26 -6.40 6.65
N VAL A 168 -3.30 -7.72 6.61
CA VAL A 168 -2.40 -8.55 5.79
C VAL A 168 -2.97 -8.76 4.39
N SER A 169 -4.28 -8.65 4.22
CA SER A 169 -4.96 -8.78 2.93
C SER A 169 -4.54 -7.70 1.94
N PHE A 170 -4.37 -8.05 0.68
CA PHE A 170 -4.23 -7.09 -0.43
C PHE A 170 -5.59 -6.55 -0.92
N ALA A 171 -6.71 -6.97 -0.31
CA ALA A 171 -8.04 -6.48 -0.69
C ALA A 171 -8.21 -4.99 -0.41
N ASP A 172 -7.58 -4.48 0.65
CA ASP A 172 -7.61 -3.09 1.10
C ASP A 172 -6.22 -2.43 1.19
N ASN A 173 -5.15 -3.18 1.37
CA ASN A 173 -3.82 -2.64 1.59
C ASN A 173 -2.95 -2.71 0.32
N PRO A 174 -2.46 -1.58 -0.25
CA PRO A 174 -2.57 -0.20 0.27
C PRO A 174 -3.83 0.56 -0.17
N ILE A 175 -4.61 0.05 -1.11
CA ILE A 175 -5.82 0.66 -1.68
C ILE A 175 -6.84 -0.42 -2.06
N PRO A 176 -8.13 -0.08 -2.23
CA PRO A 176 -9.15 -1.03 -2.67
C PRO A 176 -8.73 -1.80 -3.93
N ILE A 177 -8.62 -3.11 -3.82
CA ILE A 177 -8.07 -3.98 -4.88
C ILE A 177 -8.84 -3.89 -6.21
N ASN A 178 -10.13 -3.54 -6.19
CA ASN A 178 -10.88 -3.39 -7.44
C ASN A 178 -10.43 -2.18 -8.27
N LEU A 179 -9.80 -1.17 -7.67
CA LEU A 179 -9.17 -0.08 -8.41
C LEU A 179 -7.99 -0.60 -9.23
N THR A 180 -7.12 -1.43 -8.66
CA THR A 180 -5.95 -2.00 -9.36
C THR A 180 -6.30 -3.16 -10.28
N ASN A 181 -7.28 -4.01 -9.92
CA ASN A 181 -7.65 -5.16 -10.72
C ASN A 181 -8.47 -4.79 -11.97
N ASN A 182 -9.30 -3.76 -11.89
CA ASN A 182 -10.13 -3.33 -13.01
C ASN A 182 -9.39 -2.37 -13.93
N THR A 183 -8.57 -1.49 -13.38
CA THR A 183 -7.75 -0.60 -14.19
C THR A 183 -6.27 -0.72 -13.80
N ILE A 184 -5.48 -1.29 -14.70
CA ILE A 184 -4.02 -1.47 -14.52
C ILE A 184 -3.27 -0.14 -14.36
N TYR A 185 -3.94 0.98 -14.61
CA TYR A 185 -3.38 2.33 -14.49
C TYR A 185 -3.60 2.97 -13.11
N PHE A 186 -4.47 2.38 -12.29
CA PHE A 186 -4.57 2.76 -10.88
C PHE A 186 -3.62 1.89 -10.07
N THR A 187 -2.38 2.34 -9.89
CA THR A 187 -1.24 1.51 -9.52
C THR A 187 -0.86 1.59 -8.04
N SER A 188 -0.22 0.52 -7.56
CA SER A 188 0.56 0.45 -6.34
C SER A 188 1.95 -0.11 -6.64
N LEU A 189 2.90 -0.01 -5.71
CA LEU A 189 4.25 -0.54 -5.90
C LEU A 189 4.22 -2.05 -6.27
N PRO A 190 5.11 -2.47 -7.16
CA PRO A 190 6.22 -1.75 -7.82
C PRO A 190 5.84 -1.07 -9.15
N ALA A 191 4.55 -1.00 -9.49
CA ALA A 191 4.06 -0.42 -10.73
C ALA A 191 3.99 1.11 -10.65
N VAL A 192 4.85 1.80 -11.40
CA VAL A 192 4.94 3.27 -11.41
C VAL A 192 4.81 3.82 -12.82
N GLU A 193 4.30 5.02 -12.93
CA GLU A 193 4.04 5.71 -14.19
C GLU A 193 4.45 7.19 -14.11
N TRP A 194 4.63 7.83 -15.27
CA TRP A 194 4.81 9.27 -15.32
C TRP A 194 3.52 9.96 -14.87
N ALA A 195 3.66 10.85 -13.90
CA ALA A 195 2.54 11.55 -13.32
C ALA A 195 2.90 12.98 -12.91
N ALA A 196 1.86 13.79 -12.82
CA ALA A 196 1.88 15.08 -12.15
C ALA A 196 0.69 15.16 -11.18
N VAL A 197 0.96 15.52 -9.93
CA VAL A 197 -0.06 15.63 -8.89
C VAL A 197 0.04 17.00 -8.23
N GLY A 198 -1.09 17.68 -8.07
CA GLY A 198 -1.23 18.91 -7.31
C GLY A 198 -2.20 18.73 -6.16
N THR A 199 -1.77 19.12 -4.95
CA THR A 199 -2.60 19.11 -3.75
C THR A 199 -2.70 20.50 -3.16
N ILE A 200 -3.92 21.00 -2.97
CA ILE A 200 -4.21 22.26 -2.29
C ILE A 200 -4.82 21.93 -0.93
N ALA A 201 -4.19 22.42 0.15
CA ALA A 201 -4.66 22.32 1.53
C ALA A 201 -4.89 23.73 2.09
N PRO A 202 -6.05 24.34 1.86
CA PRO A 202 -6.34 25.72 2.31
C PRO A 202 -6.39 25.81 3.84
N THR A 203 -6.73 24.71 4.51
CA THR A 203 -6.78 24.55 5.96
C THR A 203 -6.18 23.20 6.37
N ASP A 204 -5.92 23.00 7.65
CA ASP A 204 -5.38 21.74 8.19
C ASP A 204 -6.37 20.58 8.15
N TRP A 205 -7.65 20.87 7.95
CA TRP A 205 -8.74 19.87 7.92
C TRP A 205 -9.31 19.60 6.51
N LEU A 206 -8.90 20.36 5.48
CA LEU A 206 -9.42 20.20 4.12
C LEU A 206 -8.30 20.23 3.09
N ALA A 207 -8.23 19.20 2.25
CA ALA A 207 -7.33 19.15 1.11
C ALA A 207 -8.07 18.66 -0.14
N PHE A 208 -7.64 19.14 -1.30
CA PHE A 208 -8.10 18.70 -2.61
C PHE A 208 -6.89 18.36 -3.48
N ALA A 209 -6.83 17.12 -3.96
CA ALA A 209 -5.77 16.62 -4.82
C ALA A 209 -6.30 16.30 -6.22
N VAL A 210 -5.50 16.60 -7.24
CA VAL A 210 -5.73 16.19 -8.63
C VAL A 210 -4.43 15.62 -9.18
N GLY A 211 -4.51 14.44 -9.80
CA GLY A 211 -3.39 13.76 -10.45
C GLY A 211 -3.69 13.45 -11.91
N VAL A 212 -2.68 13.54 -12.76
CA VAL A 212 -2.72 13.08 -14.15
C VAL A 212 -1.61 12.07 -14.34
N TYR A 213 -1.98 10.88 -14.83
CA TYR A 213 -1.11 9.72 -14.97
C TYR A 213 -1.05 9.26 -16.42
N ASN A 214 0.14 8.86 -16.87
CA ASN A 214 0.32 8.27 -18.19
C ASN A 214 -0.22 6.83 -18.21
N THR A 215 -0.99 6.47 -19.26
CA THR A 215 -1.61 5.14 -19.38
C THR A 215 -0.97 4.28 -20.46
N ASN A 216 0.13 4.69 -21.03
CA ASN A 216 0.78 3.93 -22.09
C ASN A 216 2.01 3.18 -21.57
N PHE A 217 1.81 1.90 -21.27
CA PHE A 217 2.90 1.01 -20.89
C PHE A 217 3.38 0.21 -22.11
N PRO A 218 4.69 0.21 -22.41
CA PRO A 218 5.25 -0.77 -23.34
C PRO A 218 5.00 -2.17 -22.78
N SER A 219 4.39 -3.04 -23.56
CA SER A 219 4.17 -4.47 -23.24
C SER A 219 3.10 -4.83 -22.19
N GLY A 220 2.15 -3.97 -21.87
CA GLY A 220 0.92 -4.36 -21.16
C GLY A 220 1.02 -4.53 -19.64
N LEU A 221 2.20 -4.35 -19.03
CA LEU A 221 2.38 -4.33 -17.58
C LEU A 221 3.35 -3.22 -17.17
N PRO A 222 2.97 -2.35 -16.23
CA PRO A 222 3.80 -1.21 -15.80
C PRO A 222 5.15 -1.60 -15.21
N VAL A 223 5.28 -2.85 -14.78
CA VAL A 223 6.44 -3.35 -14.01
C VAL A 223 7.48 -4.03 -14.89
N SER A 224 7.13 -4.41 -16.13
CA SER A 224 7.98 -5.32 -16.93
C SER A 224 9.10 -4.62 -17.71
N SER A 225 9.04 -3.30 -17.92
CA SER A 225 10.05 -2.64 -18.73
C SER A 225 11.28 -2.28 -17.92
N ARG A 226 12.37 -3.05 -18.16
CA ARG A 226 13.71 -2.74 -17.64
C ARG A 226 13.78 -2.45 -16.14
N HIS A 227 13.04 -3.20 -15.33
CA HIS A 227 13.09 -3.05 -13.87
C HIS A 227 12.80 -1.63 -13.36
N GLY A 228 11.90 -0.89 -14.02
CA GLY A 228 11.55 0.46 -13.64
C GLY A 228 12.51 1.55 -14.12
N VAL A 229 13.59 1.22 -14.84
CA VAL A 229 14.55 2.21 -15.39
C VAL A 229 14.28 2.60 -16.84
N ASP A 230 13.12 2.24 -17.37
CA ASP A 230 12.66 2.76 -18.66
C ASP A 230 11.96 4.12 -18.44
N PHE A 231 12.63 5.20 -18.79
CA PHE A 231 12.14 6.57 -18.68
C PHE A 231 11.47 7.08 -19.96
N SER A 232 11.24 6.20 -20.94
CA SER A 232 10.53 6.59 -22.15
C SER A 232 9.10 7.03 -21.84
N PHE A 233 8.65 8.08 -22.51
CA PHE A 233 7.28 8.56 -22.42
C PHE A 233 6.52 8.18 -23.68
N HIS A 234 5.49 7.35 -23.53
CA HIS A 234 4.66 6.91 -24.63
C HIS A 234 3.24 7.47 -24.43
N GLY A 235 2.82 8.39 -25.29
CA GLY A 235 1.60 9.17 -25.10
C GLY A 235 0.39 8.75 -25.94
N SER A 236 0.25 7.45 -26.34
CA SER A 236 -0.81 7.04 -27.29
C SER A 236 -2.15 6.65 -26.67
N GLY A 237 -2.27 6.43 -25.36
CA GLY A 237 -3.45 5.86 -24.69
C GLY A 237 -4.43 6.91 -24.20
N GLY A 238 -4.25 8.08 -24.04
CA GLY A 238 -5.05 9.05 -23.27
C GLY A 238 -4.71 8.93 -21.77
N PRO A 239 -4.74 10.05 -21.02
CA PRO A 239 -4.37 10.05 -19.61
C PRO A 239 -5.41 9.35 -18.72
N MET A 240 -4.98 9.02 -17.50
CA MET A 240 -5.89 8.82 -16.39
C MET A 240 -5.83 10.04 -15.47
N GLU A 241 -6.96 10.64 -15.22
CA GLU A 241 -7.14 11.73 -14.26
C GLU A 241 -7.75 11.17 -12.98
N VAL A 242 -7.22 11.60 -11.83
CA VAL A 242 -7.73 11.23 -10.50
C VAL A 242 -7.95 12.49 -9.69
N ALA A 243 -9.06 12.57 -8.95
CA ALA A 243 -9.33 13.67 -8.03
C ALA A 243 -9.82 13.12 -6.68
N GLN A 244 -9.38 13.75 -5.58
CA GLN A 244 -9.80 13.39 -4.22
C GLN A 244 -10.00 14.64 -3.37
N LEU A 245 -11.11 14.68 -2.66
CA LEU A 245 -11.35 15.56 -1.54
C LEU A 245 -11.07 14.82 -0.25
N THR A 246 -10.23 15.40 0.60
CA THR A 246 -9.88 14.86 1.91
C THR A 246 -10.40 15.80 3.00
N TYR A 247 -11.19 15.28 3.93
CA TYR A 247 -11.58 15.95 5.16
C TYR A 247 -10.96 15.23 6.36
N THR A 248 -10.22 15.98 7.18
CA THR A 248 -9.52 15.46 8.35
C THR A 248 -10.07 16.10 9.61
N LEU A 249 -10.53 15.30 10.55
CA LEU A 249 -11.16 15.77 11.78
C LEU A 249 -10.21 15.58 12.97
N ASN A 250 -10.06 16.61 13.82
CA ASN A 250 -9.33 16.56 15.10
C ASN A 250 -7.91 15.98 14.97
N ARG A 251 -7.11 16.49 14.02
CA ARG A 251 -5.73 16.08 13.80
C ARG A 251 -4.70 17.20 14.03
N GLY A 252 -5.12 18.38 14.41
CA GLY A 252 -4.24 19.45 14.86
C GLY A 252 -3.55 19.10 16.17
N SER A 253 -2.38 19.68 16.43
CA SER A 253 -1.61 19.44 17.68
C SER A 253 -2.40 19.78 18.96
N ASP A 254 -3.33 20.71 18.85
CA ASP A 254 -4.14 21.22 19.97
C ASP A 254 -5.53 20.56 20.05
N ASP A 255 -5.84 19.65 19.11
CA ASP A 255 -7.12 18.98 19.08
C ASP A 255 -7.21 17.88 20.14
N THR A 256 -8.21 17.98 21.01
CA THR A 256 -8.51 16.97 22.04
C THR A 256 -9.62 16.01 21.62
N GLY A 257 -10.23 16.24 20.46
CA GLY A 257 -11.30 15.43 19.89
C GLY A 257 -10.80 14.08 19.35
N LEU A 258 -11.74 13.23 18.96
CA LEU A 258 -11.42 11.94 18.35
C LEU A 258 -11.08 12.13 16.86
N PRO A 259 -9.89 11.66 16.38
CA PRO A 259 -9.45 11.90 15.01
C PRO A 259 -10.22 11.07 13.99
N GLY A 260 -10.37 11.61 12.78
CA GLY A 260 -10.99 10.94 11.65
C GLY A 260 -10.45 11.42 10.31
N ASN A 261 -10.54 10.58 9.30
CA ASN A 261 -10.26 10.92 7.90
C ASN A 261 -11.41 10.46 7.02
N TYR A 262 -11.76 11.28 6.04
CA TYR A 262 -12.84 11.02 5.09
C TYR A 262 -12.37 11.41 3.70
N TYR A 263 -12.45 10.47 2.77
CA TYR A 263 -12.03 10.66 1.38
C TYR A 263 -13.23 10.47 0.44
N LEU A 264 -13.37 11.38 -0.48
CA LEU A 264 -14.28 11.25 -1.63
C LEU A 264 -13.45 11.48 -2.88
N GLY A 265 -13.35 10.45 -3.71
CA GLY A 265 -12.54 10.54 -4.91
C GLY A 265 -13.16 9.81 -6.10
N GLY A 266 -12.48 9.96 -7.22
CA GLY A 266 -12.84 9.28 -8.45
C GLY A 266 -11.76 9.43 -9.50
N PHE A 267 -11.86 8.62 -10.55
CA PHE A 267 -10.95 8.66 -11.68
C PHE A 267 -11.71 8.57 -13.00
N HIS A 268 -11.07 9.07 -14.04
CA HIS A 268 -11.41 8.84 -15.42
C HIS A 268 -10.16 8.44 -16.18
N SER A 269 -10.24 7.43 -17.03
CA SER A 269 -9.15 6.98 -17.89
C SER A 269 -9.57 7.01 -19.35
N GLY A 270 -8.76 7.62 -20.20
CA GLY A 270 -8.95 7.64 -21.65
C GLY A 270 -8.35 6.46 -22.40
N ALA A 271 -7.77 5.49 -21.70
CA ALA A 271 -7.09 4.33 -22.28
C ALA A 271 -8.04 3.30 -22.91
N ASP A 272 -7.47 2.35 -23.64
CA ASP A 272 -8.19 1.22 -24.20
C ASP A 272 -8.18 0.05 -23.22
N TYR A 273 -9.33 -0.58 -23.03
CA TYR A 273 -9.57 -1.71 -22.14
C TYR A 273 -10.08 -2.91 -22.93
N THR A 274 -9.54 -4.09 -22.70
CA THR A 274 -10.01 -5.34 -23.31
C THR A 274 -11.34 -5.77 -22.70
N LEU A 275 -12.32 -6.14 -23.52
CA LEU A 275 -13.60 -6.66 -23.08
C LEU A 275 -13.41 -8.02 -22.39
N LEU A 276 -14.18 -8.27 -21.34
CA LEU A 276 -14.18 -9.56 -20.63
C LEU A 276 -14.80 -10.69 -21.44
N SER A 277 -15.61 -10.37 -22.47
CA SER A 277 -16.29 -11.35 -23.32
C SER A 277 -15.44 -11.86 -24.49
N ASP A 278 -14.48 -11.05 -24.96
CA ASP A 278 -13.70 -11.31 -26.16
C ASP A 278 -12.43 -10.45 -26.19
N SER A 279 -11.68 -10.48 -27.30
CA SER A 279 -10.46 -9.69 -27.48
C SER A 279 -10.67 -8.27 -28.02
N ASN A 280 -11.92 -7.83 -28.20
CA ASN A 280 -12.19 -6.45 -28.61
C ASN A 280 -11.87 -5.48 -27.49
N THR A 281 -11.69 -4.21 -27.85
CA THR A 281 -11.39 -3.15 -26.91
C THR A 281 -12.54 -2.15 -26.79
N ARG A 282 -12.63 -1.57 -25.61
CA ARG A 282 -13.48 -0.41 -25.32
C ARG A 282 -12.60 0.73 -24.84
N LYS A 283 -12.83 1.93 -25.34
CA LYS A 283 -12.14 3.12 -24.89
C LYS A 283 -12.79 3.69 -23.63
N GLY A 284 -11.94 3.99 -22.65
CA GLY A 284 -12.31 4.73 -21.45
C GLY A 284 -12.91 3.86 -20.33
N ASP A 285 -12.58 4.24 -19.12
CA ASP A 285 -13.18 3.74 -17.88
C ASP A 285 -13.26 4.87 -16.84
N TYR A 286 -14.11 4.71 -15.85
CA TYR A 286 -14.23 5.65 -14.74
C TYR A 286 -14.76 4.96 -13.50
N GLY A 287 -14.42 5.51 -12.35
CA GLY A 287 -14.88 4.99 -11.06
C GLY A 287 -14.88 6.05 -9.97
N PHE A 288 -15.51 5.71 -8.87
CA PHE A 288 -15.64 6.55 -7.68
C PHE A 288 -15.31 5.74 -6.44
N TYR A 289 -14.78 6.40 -5.41
CA TYR A 289 -14.60 5.80 -4.11
C TYR A 289 -14.96 6.77 -2.98
N LEU A 290 -15.43 6.19 -1.89
CA LEU A 290 -15.69 6.86 -0.63
C LEU A 290 -15.03 6.03 0.47
N GLU A 291 -14.24 6.67 1.30
CA GLU A 291 -13.54 6.05 2.40
C GLU A 291 -13.66 6.90 3.65
N ALA A 292 -13.84 6.26 4.77
CA ALA A 292 -13.93 6.93 6.06
C ALA A 292 -13.33 6.08 7.17
N GLN A 293 -12.60 6.73 8.06
CA GLN A 293 -12.21 6.17 9.36
C GLN A 293 -12.48 7.21 10.44
N GLN A 294 -12.95 6.76 11.59
CA GLN A 294 -13.23 7.65 12.72
C GLN A 294 -12.91 6.94 14.03
N MET A 295 -11.99 7.49 14.81
CA MET A 295 -11.85 7.02 16.18
C MET A 295 -13.15 7.29 16.95
N VAL A 296 -13.73 6.27 17.55
CA VAL A 296 -15.01 6.37 18.29
C VAL A 296 -14.84 6.17 19.80
N TYR A 297 -13.69 5.65 20.21
CA TYR A 297 -13.34 5.45 21.60
C TYR A 297 -11.83 5.66 21.79
N ARG A 298 -11.47 6.38 22.85
CA ARG A 298 -10.09 6.63 23.26
C ARG A 298 -9.89 6.28 24.73
N ARG A 299 -8.79 5.61 25.05
CA ARG A 299 -8.34 5.31 26.42
C ARG A 299 -7.03 6.06 26.69
N GLY A 300 -6.87 6.62 27.89
CA GLY A 300 -5.58 7.20 28.32
C GLY A 300 -5.40 8.70 28.12
N GLY A 301 -6.48 9.45 27.78
CA GLY A 301 -6.47 10.92 27.68
C GLY A 301 -6.39 11.45 26.25
N PRO A 302 -6.37 12.80 26.09
CA PRO A 302 -6.57 13.46 24.79
C PRO A 302 -5.52 13.11 23.72
N ASN A 303 -4.29 12.86 24.14
CA ASN A 303 -3.16 12.61 23.21
C ASN A 303 -2.85 11.11 23.07
N SER A 304 -3.71 10.22 23.55
CA SER A 304 -3.51 8.78 23.44
C SER A 304 -4.03 8.27 22.10
N ASP A 305 -3.27 7.42 21.44
CA ASP A 305 -3.70 6.67 20.24
C ASP A 305 -4.40 5.35 20.61
N VAL A 306 -4.43 5.00 21.91
CA VAL A 306 -5.09 3.79 22.41
C VAL A 306 -6.60 3.93 22.29
N GLY A 307 -7.24 3.04 21.53
CA GLY A 307 -8.68 3.10 21.32
C GLY A 307 -9.17 2.39 20.08
N LEU A 308 -10.45 2.58 19.76
CA LEU A 308 -11.16 1.91 18.67
C LEU A 308 -11.42 2.87 17.51
N THR A 309 -11.00 2.45 16.32
CA THR A 309 -11.23 3.18 15.07
C THR A 309 -11.90 2.26 14.03
N PRO A 310 -13.22 2.27 13.89
CA PRO A 310 -13.91 1.68 12.74
C PRO A 310 -13.61 2.46 11.45
N TRP A 311 -13.72 1.73 10.33
CA TRP A 311 -13.56 2.30 8.99
C TRP A 311 -14.50 1.63 7.98
N ILE A 312 -14.74 2.30 6.86
CA ILE A 312 -15.50 1.81 5.71
C ILE A 312 -14.85 2.31 4.42
N SER A 313 -14.87 1.49 3.37
CA SER A 313 -14.50 1.87 2.01
C SER A 313 -15.49 1.29 1.01
N ILE A 314 -15.89 2.10 0.02
CA ILE A 314 -16.75 1.70 -1.08
C ILE A 314 -16.10 2.21 -2.36
N ALA A 315 -15.77 1.30 -3.29
CA ALA A 315 -15.25 1.65 -4.60
C ALA A 315 -16.13 1.06 -5.69
N TYR A 316 -16.61 1.91 -6.62
CA TYR A 316 -17.56 1.56 -7.67
C TYR A 316 -17.04 1.96 -9.04
N ILE A 317 -16.90 0.98 -9.95
CA ILE A 317 -16.37 1.12 -11.31
C ILE A 317 -17.39 0.48 -12.26
N PRO A 318 -18.36 1.25 -12.80
CA PRO A 318 -19.63 0.73 -13.34
C PRO A 318 -19.54 -0.05 -14.65
N ALA A 319 -18.45 0.07 -15.41
CA ALA A 319 -18.32 -0.51 -16.75
C ALA A 319 -18.13 -2.04 -16.70
N GLN A 320 -19.19 -2.78 -16.49
CA GLN A 320 -19.18 -4.24 -16.27
C GLN A 320 -18.56 -5.05 -17.42
N SER A 321 -18.57 -4.53 -18.65
CA SER A 321 -17.99 -5.23 -19.80
C SER A 321 -16.46 -5.34 -19.77
N ILE A 322 -15.79 -4.51 -18.95
CA ILE A 322 -14.34 -4.48 -18.79
C ILE A 322 -13.89 -4.68 -17.35
N ASN A 323 -14.77 -4.48 -16.38
CA ASN A 323 -14.43 -4.52 -14.96
C ASN A 323 -14.93 -5.82 -14.31
N GLN A 324 -14.01 -6.63 -13.82
CA GLN A 324 -14.32 -7.90 -13.17
C GLN A 324 -14.97 -7.72 -11.80
N LEU A 325 -14.55 -6.68 -11.04
CA LEU A 325 -15.04 -6.30 -9.71
C LEU A 325 -15.66 -4.90 -9.75
N PRO A 326 -16.87 -4.71 -10.34
CA PRO A 326 -17.45 -3.38 -10.49
C PRO A 326 -17.84 -2.69 -9.18
N LEU A 327 -17.96 -3.43 -8.09
CA LEU A 327 -18.22 -2.89 -6.75
C LEU A 327 -17.42 -3.65 -5.71
N LEU A 328 -16.71 -2.92 -4.87
CA LEU A 328 -16.07 -3.42 -3.66
C LEU A 328 -16.60 -2.62 -2.47
N VAL A 329 -17.10 -3.32 -1.47
CA VAL A 329 -17.53 -2.75 -0.18
C VAL A 329 -16.71 -3.42 0.91
N MET A 330 -16.03 -2.61 1.70
CA MET A 330 -15.17 -3.06 2.78
C MET A 330 -15.51 -2.31 4.05
N ALA A 331 -15.44 -2.97 5.19
CA ALA A 331 -15.58 -2.34 6.50
C ALA A 331 -14.76 -3.11 7.53
N GLY A 332 -14.27 -2.40 8.52
CA GLY A 332 -13.51 -3.02 9.59
C GLY A 332 -13.34 -2.12 10.79
N ALA A 333 -12.56 -2.57 11.73
CA ALA A 333 -12.20 -1.81 12.91
C ALA A 333 -10.81 -2.21 13.41
N VAL A 334 -10.05 -1.22 13.85
CA VAL A 334 -8.75 -1.41 14.48
C VAL A 334 -8.84 -0.93 15.92
N TYR A 335 -8.38 -1.75 16.85
CA TYR A 335 -8.20 -1.37 18.23
C TYR A 335 -6.70 -1.29 18.56
N HIS A 336 -6.20 -0.09 18.77
CA HIS A 336 -4.83 0.14 19.28
C HIS A 336 -4.78 -0.12 20.77
N GLY A 337 -3.81 -0.91 21.23
CA GLY A 337 -3.57 -1.15 22.64
C GLY A 337 -4.71 -1.88 23.35
N LEU A 338 -5.35 -2.87 22.71
CA LEU A 338 -6.45 -3.65 23.30
C LEU A 338 -5.98 -4.38 24.57
N ILE A 339 -4.79 -4.98 24.55
CA ILE A 339 -4.22 -5.71 25.68
C ILE A 339 -3.55 -4.73 26.64
N PRO A 340 -3.88 -4.73 27.96
CA PRO A 340 -3.22 -3.88 28.93
C PRO A 340 -1.69 -4.07 28.96
N GLY A 341 -0.94 -2.96 28.96
CA GLY A 341 0.52 -2.97 28.92
C GLY A 341 1.11 -3.16 27.50
N ARG A 342 0.27 -3.25 26.47
CA ARG A 342 0.63 -3.40 25.06
C ARG A 342 -0.03 -2.29 24.24
N SER A 343 0.37 -1.04 24.49
CA SER A 343 -0.22 0.15 23.85
C SER A 343 0.07 0.23 22.35
N ASP A 344 1.20 -0.32 21.92
CA ASP A 344 1.69 -0.21 20.55
C ASP A 344 1.12 -1.31 19.62
N ASP A 345 0.51 -2.34 20.23
CA ASP A 345 -0.08 -3.45 19.47
C ASP A 345 -1.44 -3.10 18.88
N ASN A 346 -1.76 -3.70 17.74
CA ASN A 346 -3.02 -3.52 17.05
C ASN A 346 -3.81 -4.82 16.95
N THR A 347 -5.11 -4.74 17.12
CA THR A 347 -6.06 -5.81 16.79
C THR A 347 -6.98 -5.29 15.70
N ALA A 348 -7.05 -5.98 14.58
CA ALA A 348 -7.85 -5.57 13.44
C ALA A 348 -8.84 -6.66 13.03
N VAL A 349 -10.04 -6.27 12.64
CA VAL A 349 -11.05 -7.13 12.02
C VAL A 349 -11.56 -6.47 10.76
N GLY A 350 -11.59 -7.21 9.64
CA GLY A 350 -12.02 -6.75 8.32
C GLY A 350 -13.10 -7.65 7.72
N PHE A 351 -13.99 -7.02 6.95
CA PHE A 351 -14.98 -7.68 6.10
C PHE A 351 -14.96 -7.03 4.72
N TYR A 352 -14.80 -7.87 3.69
CA TYR A 352 -14.71 -7.45 2.30
C TYR A 352 -15.76 -8.14 1.45
N TYR A 353 -16.44 -7.39 0.58
CA TYR A 353 -17.40 -7.90 -0.39
C TYR A 353 -17.11 -7.34 -1.77
N GLY A 354 -16.64 -8.21 -2.69
CA GLY A 354 -16.43 -7.89 -4.10
C GLY A 354 -17.58 -8.46 -4.95
N LYS A 355 -18.34 -7.58 -5.59
CA LYS A 355 -19.37 -7.99 -6.56
C LYS A 355 -18.69 -8.35 -7.88
N ILE A 356 -18.94 -9.55 -8.38
CA ILE A 356 -18.47 -9.97 -9.69
C ILE A 356 -19.38 -9.40 -10.77
N THR A 357 -18.81 -9.03 -11.92
CA THR A 357 -19.54 -8.55 -13.08
C THR A 357 -20.54 -9.58 -13.63
N THR A 358 -21.66 -9.08 -14.16
CA THR A 358 -22.64 -9.93 -14.87
C THR A 358 -22.17 -10.32 -16.28
N SER A 359 -21.07 -9.77 -16.76
CA SER A 359 -20.47 -10.13 -18.07
C SER A 359 -19.70 -11.45 -18.04
N LEU A 360 -19.47 -12.02 -16.87
CA LEU A 360 -18.83 -13.32 -16.68
C LEU A 360 -19.84 -14.33 -16.11
N PRO A 361 -19.72 -15.63 -16.44
CA PRO A 361 -20.60 -16.69 -15.92
C PRO A 361 -20.21 -17.02 -14.46
N ALA A 362 -20.22 -16.03 -13.59
CA ALA A 362 -19.89 -16.14 -12.18
C ALA A 362 -21.10 -15.91 -11.29
N GLY A 363 -21.00 -16.29 -10.04
CA GLY A 363 -22.04 -16.10 -9.04
C GLY A 363 -22.18 -14.65 -8.53
N SER A 364 -22.73 -14.50 -7.33
CA SER A 364 -23.13 -13.18 -6.80
C SER A 364 -22.00 -12.31 -6.27
N GLY A 365 -20.84 -12.87 -5.94
CA GLY A 365 -19.70 -12.13 -5.42
C GLY A 365 -18.87 -12.95 -4.44
N GLU A 366 -17.66 -12.46 -4.18
CA GLU A 366 -16.69 -13.02 -3.25
C GLU A 366 -16.72 -12.23 -1.94
N LYS A 367 -16.48 -12.91 -0.82
CA LYS A 367 -16.40 -12.29 0.50
C LYS A 367 -15.17 -12.78 1.23
N VAL A 368 -14.55 -11.91 2.03
CA VAL A 368 -13.46 -12.28 2.94
C VAL A 368 -13.76 -11.71 4.32
N VAL A 369 -13.46 -12.49 5.35
CA VAL A 369 -13.38 -12.02 6.73
C VAL A 369 -11.95 -12.21 7.18
N GLU A 370 -11.38 -11.20 7.83
CA GLU A 370 -10.00 -11.16 8.27
C GLU A 370 -9.91 -10.77 9.75
N LEU A 371 -8.94 -11.37 10.44
CA LEU A 371 -8.61 -11.07 11.83
C LEU A 371 -7.11 -11.08 12.00
N ASP A 372 -6.56 -9.94 12.45
CA ASP A 372 -5.15 -9.69 12.67
C ASP A 372 -4.86 -9.25 14.09
N TYR A 373 -3.67 -9.60 14.57
CA TYR A 373 -3.10 -9.04 15.78
C TYR A 373 -1.63 -8.69 15.56
N THR A 374 -1.30 -7.41 15.42
CA THR A 374 0.07 -6.96 15.25
C THR A 374 0.73 -6.82 16.62
N TRP A 375 1.69 -7.68 16.90
CA TRP A 375 2.57 -7.62 18.05
C TRP A 375 3.88 -6.92 17.70
N TRP A 376 4.11 -5.74 18.25
CA TRP A 376 5.41 -5.10 18.18
C TRP A 376 6.35 -5.69 19.21
N ALA A 377 7.19 -6.65 18.77
CA ALA A 377 8.17 -7.33 19.61
C ALA A 377 9.33 -6.39 19.98
N THR A 378 9.69 -5.50 19.07
CA THR A 378 10.63 -4.37 19.24
C THR A 378 10.07 -3.17 18.47
N PRO A 379 10.64 -1.94 18.59
CA PRO A 379 10.20 -0.81 17.79
C PRO A 379 10.35 -1.00 16.27
N TRP A 380 11.17 -1.95 15.84
CA TRP A 380 11.47 -2.23 14.43
C TRP A 380 10.97 -3.59 13.92
N LEU A 381 10.41 -4.45 14.81
CA LEU A 381 9.88 -5.78 14.42
C LEU A 381 8.42 -5.91 14.83
N GLY A 382 7.54 -5.86 13.85
CA GLY A 382 6.14 -6.23 13.96
C GLY A 382 5.93 -7.70 13.53
N ILE A 383 5.12 -8.45 14.28
CA ILE A 383 4.68 -9.80 13.95
C ILE A 383 3.15 -9.81 14.00
N THR A 384 2.53 -10.16 12.88
CA THR A 384 1.07 -10.14 12.74
C THR A 384 0.55 -11.54 12.41
N PRO A 385 0.20 -12.38 13.40
CA PRO A 385 -0.68 -13.52 13.16
C PRO A 385 -1.93 -13.09 12.40
N ASP A 386 -2.25 -13.81 11.32
CA ASP A 386 -3.35 -13.53 10.40
C ASP A 386 -4.23 -14.76 10.23
N MET A 387 -5.53 -14.51 10.17
CA MET A 387 -6.57 -15.49 9.83
C MET A 387 -7.56 -14.88 8.85
N GLN A 388 -7.69 -15.47 7.66
CA GLN A 388 -8.67 -15.05 6.67
C GLN A 388 -9.60 -16.22 6.30
N TYR A 389 -10.87 -15.90 6.06
CA TYR A 389 -11.84 -16.87 5.55
C TYR A 389 -12.48 -16.33 4.27
N VAL A 390 -12.14 -17.00 3.15
CA VAL A 390 -12.61 -16.65 1.80
C VAL A 390 -13.84 -17.46 1.49
N LEU A 391 -14.96 -16.78 1.26
CA LEU A 391 -16.25 -17.36 0.89
C LEU A 391 -16.51 -17.13 -0.60
N THR A 392 -16.96 -18.17 -1.28
CA THR A 392 -17.26 -18.15 -2.72
C THR A 392 -16.14 -17.54 -3.57
N PRO A 393 -14.91 -18.14 -3.56
CA PRO A 393 -13.79 -17.65 -4.35
C PRO A 393 -14.19 -17.39 -5.81
N SER A 394 -13.79 -16.23 -6.36
CA SER A 394 -14.19 -15.74 -7.68
C SER A 394 -15.71 -15.69 -7.93
N GLY A 395 -16.53 -15.67 -6.88
CA GLY A 395 -17.99 -15.63 -6.97
C GLY A 395 -18.65 -16.92 -7.42
N HIS A 396 -17.92 -18.02 -7.58
CA HIS A 396 -18.47 -19.30 -8.00
C HIS A 396 -19.03 -20.09 -6.81
N SER A 397 -20.34 -20.37 -6.81
CA SER A 397 -21.00 -21.14 -5.75
C SER A 397 -20.51 -22.59 -5.64
N SER A 398 -19.91 -23.14 -6.71
CA SER A 398 -19.28 -24.46 -6.73
C SER A 398 -17.86 -24.46 -6.13
N SER A 399 -17.23 -23.32 -5.96
CA SER A 399 -15.91 -23.21 -5.33
C SER A 399 -16.03 -23.46 -3.83
N ARG A 400 -15.08 -24.26 -3.30
CA ARG A 400 -14.99 -24.45 -1.86
C ARG A 400 -14.42 -23.21 -1.20
N ASN A 401 -15.00 -22.84 -0.07
CA ASN A 401 -14.44 -21.78 0.78
C ASN A 401 -13.02 -22.17 1.23
N ALA A 402 -12.18 -21.17 1.47
CA ALA A 402 -10.82 -21.37 1.91
C ALA A 402 -10.57 -20.67 3.25
N ALA A 403 -9.85 -21.35 4.15
CA ALA A 403 -9.31 -20.76 5.36
C ALA A 403 -7.81 -20.56 5.19
N VAL A 404 -7.36 -19.33 5.35
CA VAL A 404 -5.96 -18.93 5.32
C VAL A 404 -5.51 -18.66 6.74
N ILE A 405 -4.35 -19.20 7.11
CA ILE A 405 -3.71 -18.97 8.41
C ILE A 405 -2.23 -18.74 8.17
N GLY A 406 -1.68 -17.79 8.90
CA GLY A 406 -0.25 -17.52 8.84
C GLY A 406 0.19 -16.36 9.69
N ALA A 407 1.28 -15.72 9.27
CA ALA A 407 1.77 -14.51 9.90
C ALA A 407 2.49 -13.64 8.89
N GLN A 408 2.37 -12.33 9.09
CA GLN A 408 3.21 -11.32 8.45
C GLN A 408 4.30 -10.88 9.42
N PHE A 409 5.49 -10.66 8.90
CA PHE A 409 6.62 -10.06 9.62
C PHE A 409 6.96 -8.74 8.95
N GLN A 410 7.02 -7.67 9.74
CA GLN A 410 7.43 -6.36 9.29
C GLN A 410 8.73 -5.96 9.99
N ILE A 411 9.74 -5.56 9.21
CA ILE A 411 11.04 -5.10 9.71
C ILE A 411 11.27 -3.69 9.19
N LEU A 412 11.58 -2.75 10.08
CA LEU A 412 11.89 -1.35 9.75
C LEU A 412 13.41 -1.12 9.80
N PHE A 413 13.94 -0.44 8.77
CA PHE A 413 15.37 -0.08 8.65
C PHE A 413 15.62 1.41 8.75
#